data_8cc3ed9254930c7729ddcd8e92281be6
#
_entry.id   8cc3ed9254930c7729ddcd8e92281be6
#
_cell.length_a   1.000
_cell.length_b   1.000
_cell.length_c   1.000
_cell.angle_alpha   90.00
_cell.angle_beta   90.00
_cell.angle_gamma   90.00
#
_symmetry.space_group_name_H-M   'P 1'
#
loop_
_entity.id
_entity.type
_entity.pdbx_description
1 polymer ?
#
loop_
_entity_poly.entity_id
_entity_poly.type
_entity_poly.pdbx_seq_one_letter_code
_entity_poly.pdbx_strand_id
1 'polypeptide(L)'
;MATPATDLARRALPTTAARTIDATKVYGKGQTEVRALDGVTVNFPKGQFTAIMGPSGSGKSTLLHCIAGLDTLSSGQAFIADAELSALNDNQLTVLRRDRVGFVFQAYNLVPTLTAIENITLPMMLAGRKGDPAWVAKVVEVMRLGDRLHHRPAELSGGQQQRVAVARALASRPDIIFADEPTGNLDSHSGAEVLSFMRRAVDDMGQTIVMVTHDPTAASYADRIVFLADGRIVDEMFEPTAERVLERMKRFGG
;
A
#
# COMPACT_ATOMS: atom_id res chain seq x y z
N MET A 1 -14.77 -2.93 -53.44
CA MET A 1 -14.93 -1.93 -52.37
C MET A 1 -14.84 -2.69 -51.05
N ALA A 2 -13.69 -2.66 -50.42
CA ALA A 2 -13.44 -3.31 -49.12
C ALA A 2 -13.58 -2.25 -48.03
N THR A 3 -14.48 -2.49 -47.07
CA THR A 3 -14.73 -1.66 -45.90
C THR A 3 -13.54 -1.80 -44.93
N PRO A 4 -12.96 -0.70 -44.44
CA PRO A 4 -11.88 -0.81 -43.44
C PRO A 4 -12.44 -1.30 -42.13
N ALA A 5 -11.94 -2.44 -41.67
CA ALA A 5 -12.19 -2.96 -40.33
C ALA A 5 -11.64 -1.96 -39.29
N THR A 6 -12.52 -1.53 -38.47
CA THR A 6 -12.33 -0.60 -37.35
C THR A 6 -11.26 -1.17 -36.42
N ASP A 7 -10.13 -0.51 -36.37
CA ASP A 7 -9.06 -0.71 -35.39
C ASP A 7 -9.58 -0.21 -34.02
N LEU A 8 -10.35 -1.05 -33.33
CA LEU A 8 -10.68 -0.86 -31.94
C LEU A 8 -9.39 -1.06 -31.15
N ALA A 9 -8.70 0.05 -30.93
CA ALA A 9 -7.52 0.17 -30.14
C ALA A 9 -7.53 -0.86 -28.99
N ARG A 10 -6.57 -1.78 -29.02
CA ARG A 10 -6.14 -2.54 -27.86
C ARG A 10 -5.81 -1.52 -26.76
N ARG A 11 -6.78 -1.17 -25.94
CA ARG A 11 -6.52 -0.62 -24.61
C ARG A 11 -5.75 -1.72 -23.88
N ALA A 12 -4.44 -1.57 -23.81
CA ALA A 12 -3.63 -2.40 -22.95
C ALA A 12 -4.29 -2.35 -21.58
N LEU A 13 -4.74 -3.48 -21.08
CA LEU A 13 -5.25 -3.59 -19.72
C LEU A 13 -4.17 -3.00 -18.80
N PRO A 14 -4.53 -2.11 -17.84
CA PRO A 14 -3.54 -1.57 -16.93
C PRO A 14 -2.81 -2.73 -16.30
N THR A 15 -1.48 -2.74 -16.43
CA THR A 15 -0.67 -3.82 -15.88
C THR A 15 -0.90 -3.89 -14.38
N THR A 16 -1.22 -5.07 -13.87
CA THR A 16 -1.54 -5.31 -12.47
C THR A 16 -0.28 -5.23 -11.62
N ALA A 17 -0.32 -4.46 -10.51
CA ALA A 17 0.77 -4.43 -9.53
C ALA A 17 0.63 -5.53 -8.49
N ALA A 18 -0.60 -5.80 -8.04
CA ALA A 18 -0.92 -6.91 -7.16
C ALA A 18 -2.36 -7.38 -7.39
N ARG A 19 -2.66 -8.63 -7.05
CA ARG A 19 -4.04 -9.16 -7.12
C ARG A 19 -4.21 -10.36 -6.21
N THR A 20 -5.47 -10.63 -5.85
CA THR A 20 -5.89 -11.91 -5.27
C THR A 20 -6.96 -12.57 -6.13
N ILE A 21 -7.02 -13.91 -6.04
CA ILE A 21 -8.05 -14.74 -6.68
C ILE A 21 -8.57 -15.70 -5.61
N ASP A 22 -9.86 -15.58 -5.29
CA ASP A 22 -10.58 -16.40 -4.30
C ASP A 22 -9.84 -16.52 -2.95
N ALA A 23 -9.18 -15.42 -2.53
CA ALA A 23 -8.34 -15.39 -1.35
C ALA A 23 -9.17 -15.62 -0.08
N THR A 24 -8.86 -16.69 0.62
CA THR A 24 -9.48 -17.05 1.90
C THR A 24 -8.41 -17.14 2.98
N LYS A 25 -8.70 -16.54 4.14
CA LYS A 25 -7.84 -16.63 5.32
C LYS A 25 -8.65 -16.99 6.54
N VAL A 26 -8.26 -18.07 7.19
CA VAL A 26 -8.89 -18.57 8.42
C VAL A 26 -7.81 -18.62 9.50
N TYR A 27 -8.11 -18.06 10.66
CA TYR A 27 -7.31 -18.14 11.87
C TYR A 27 -7.97 -19.06 12.88
N GLY A 28 -7.18 -19.68 13.76
CA GLY A 28 -7.69 -20.60 14.78
C GLY A 28 -8.03 -22.00 14.21
N LYS A 29 -8.68 -22.81 15.06
CA LYS A 29 -9.16 -24.16 14.71
C LYS A 29 -10.42 -24.49 15.52
N GLY A 30 -11.35 -25.22 14.90
CA GLY A 30 -12.57 -25.67 15.56
C GLY A 30 -13.43 -24.50 16.03
N GLN A 31 -13.79 -24.47 17.33
CA GLN A 31 -14.69 -23.44 17.89
C GLN A 31 -14.09 -22.02 17.95
N THR A 32 -12.77 -21.86 17.77
CA THR A 32 -12.09 -20.58 17.72
C THR A 32 -11.78 -20.10 16.31
N GLU A 33 -12.36 -20.76 15.30
CA GLU A 33 -12.12 -20.43 13.90
C GLU A 33 -12.73 -19.08 13.56
N VAL A 34 -11.90 -18.19 12.99
CA VAL A 34 -12.31 -16.88 12.48
C VAL A 34 -11.92 -16.80 11.01
N ARG A 35 -12.91 -16.67 10.15
CA ARG A 35 -12.71 -16.45 8.71
C ARG A 35 -12.52 -14.96 8.45
N ALA A 36 -11.26 -14.53 8.38
CA ALA A 36 -10.91 -13.12 8.19
C ALA A 36 -11.01 -12.67 6.72
N LEU A 37 -10.83 -13.60 5.76
CA LEU A 37 -11.09 -13.38 4.33
C LEU A 37 -11.90 -14.56 3.79
N ASP A 38 -12.87 -14.28 2.91
CA ASP A 38 -13.80 -15.26 2.37
C ASP A 38 -13.98 -15.07 0.86
N GLY A 39 -13.09 -15.68 0.08
CA GLY A 39 -13.15 -15.69 -1.38
C GLY A 39 -12.86 -14.32 -2.02
N VAL A 40 -11.94 -13.53 -1.47
CA VAL A 40 -11.65 -12.17 -1.96
C VAL A 40 -10.89 -12.22 -3.28
N THR A 41 -11.53 -11.70 -4.34
CA THR A 41 -10.89 -11.48 -5.65
C THR A 41 -10.82 -9.98 -5.91
N VAL A 42 -9.60 -9.42 -5.99
CA VAL A 42 -9.34 -8.00 -6.24
C VAL A 42 -8.07 -7.79 -7.04
N ASN A 43 -8.08 -6.77 -7.87
CA ASN A 43 -6.94 -6.34 -8.69
C ASN A 43 -6.52 -4.91 -8.30
N PHE A 44 -5.23 -4.67 -8.16
CA PHE A 44 -4.62 -3.36 -7.92
C PHE A 44 -3.80 -2.95 -9.15
N PRO A 45 -4.32 -2.03 -9.99
CA PRO A 45 -3.63 -1.58 -11.20
C PRO A 45 -2.36 -0.80 -10.88
N LYS A 46 -1.34 -0.88 -11.75
CA LYS A 46 -0.11 -0.08 -11.62
C LYS A 46 -0.40 1.42 -11.75
N GLY A 47 0.36 2.22 -11.01
CA GLY A 47 0.28 3.67 -11.07
C GLY A 47 -1.00 4.25 -10.48
N GLN A 48 -1.72 3.50 -9.64
CA GLN A 48 -2.93 3.97 -8.97
C GLN A 48 -2.77 3.96 -7.45
N PHE A 49 -3.49 4.87 -6.81
CA PHE A 49 -3.68 4.89 -5.38
C PHE A 49 -5.03 4.22 -5.05
N THR A 50 -5.01 3.05 -4.43
CA THR A 50 -6.24 2.36 -3.98
C THR A 50 -6.33 2.38 -2.46
N ALA A 51 -7.48 2.76 -1.90
CA ALA A 51 -7.77 2.59 -0.49
C ALA A 51 -8.60 1.33 -0.25
N ILE A 52 -8.36 0.64 0.87
CA ILE A 52 -9.19 -0.46 1.39
C ILE A 52 -9.86 0.07 2.64
N MET A 53 -11.19 0.08 2.67
CA MET A 53 -12.00 0.57 3.77
C MET A 53 -13.00 -0.48 4.26
N GLY A 54 -13.55 -0.25 5.45
CA GLY A 54 -14.58 -1.10 6.03
C GLY A 54 -14.56 -1.06 7.55
N PRO A 55 -15.54 -1.66 8.24
CA PRO A 55 -15.62 -1.72 9.69
C PRO A 55 -14.39 -2.35 10.35
N SER A 56 -14.21 -2.12 11.65
CA SER A 56 -13.18 -2.85 12.41
C SER A 56 -13.44 -4.35 12.34
N GLY A 57 -12.38 -5.15 12.19
CA GLY A 57 -12.50 -6.61 12.08
C GLY A 57 -12.95 -7.13 10.69
N SER A 58 -13.21 -6.27 9.70
CA SER A 58 -13.66 -6.72 8.37
C SER A 58 -12.61 -7.45 7.51
N GLY A 59 -11.35 -7.57 7.97
CA GLY A 59 -10.29 -8.29 7.27
C GLY A 59 -9.31 -7.40 6.46
N LYS A 60 -9.39 -6.07 6.55
CA LYS A 60 -8.56 -5.13 5.74
C LYS A 60 -7.06 -5.34 5.88
N SER A 61 -6.54 -5.30 7.12
CA SER A 61 -5.11 -5.52 7.37
C SER A 61 -4.71 -6.97 7.03
N THR A 62 -5.61 -7.94 7.24
CA THR A 62 -5.39 -9.33 6.80
C THR A 62 -5.23 -9.41 5.29
N LEU A 63 -6.11 -8.77 4.52
CA LEU A 63 -6.00 -8.72 3.06
C LEU A 63 -4.67 -8.09 2.63
N LEU A 64 -4.34 -6.93 3.20
CA LEU A 64 -3.09 -6.24 2.92
C LEU A 64 -1.88 -7.12 3.25
N HIS A 65 -1.83 -7.77 4.41
CA HIS A 65 -0.73 -8.63 4.82
C HIS A 65 -0.59 -9.87 3.92
N CYS A 66 -1.70 -10.49 3.51
CA CYS A 66 -1.66 -11.64 2.60
C CYS A 66 -1.15 -11.24 1.20
N ILE A 67 -1.61 -10.11 0.64
CA ILE A 67 -1.15 -9.63 -0.68
C ILE A 67 0.31 -9.20 -0.62
N ALA A 68 0.75 -8.67 0.51
CA ALA A 68 2.13 -8.23 0.72
C ALA A 68 3.10 -9.40 1.03
N GLY A 69 2.59 -10.62 1.17
CA GLY A 69 3.38 -11.80 1.52
C GLY A 69 3.91 -11.77 2.96
N LEU A 70 3.27 -11.01 3.85
CA LEU A 70 3.55 -10.99 5.29
C LEU A 70 2.80 -12.09 6.04
N ASP A 71 1.68 -12.55 5.47
CA ASP A 71 0.91 -13.69 5.95
C ASP A 71 0.51 -14.59 4.78
N THR A 72 0.21 -15.87 5.05
CA THR A 72 -0.16 -16.86 4.04
C THR A 72 -1.67 -17.04 3.98
N LEU A 73 -2.23 -17.16 2.77
CA LEU A 73 -3.62 -17.53 2.58
C LEU A 73 -3.90 -18.96 3.05
N SER A 74 -5.11 -19.23 3.53
CA SER A 74 -5.58 -20.59 3.79
C SER A 74 -5.97 -21.31 2.50
N SER A 75 -6.51 -20.57 1.51
CA SER A 75 -6.77 -21.02 0.13
C SER A 75 -6.89 -19.82 -0.82
N GLY A 76 -6.92 -20.09 -2.13
CA GLY A 76 -6.86 -19.06 -3.15
C GLY A 76 -5.44 -18.63 -3.48
N GLN A 77 -5.29 -17.53 -4.21
CA GLN A 77 -3.98 -17.11 -4.72
C GLN A 77 -3.76 -15.62 -4.48
N ALA A 78 -2.52 -15.21 -4.24
CA ALA A 78 -2.08 -13.83 -4.18
C ALA A 78 -0.85 -13.63 -5.08
N PHE A 79 -0.81 -12.49 -5.77
CA PHE A 79 0.25 -12.17 -6.73
C PHE A 79 0.78 -10.76 -6.49
N ILE A 80 2.09 -10.58 -6.66
CA ILE A 80 2.75 -9.30 -6.86
C ILE A 80 3.33 -9.30 -8.26
N ALA A 81 2.82 -8.41 -9.12
CA ALA A 81 3.05 -8.43 -10.56
C ALA A 81 2.74 -9.81 -11.15
N ASP A 82 3.76 -10.51 -11.64
CA ASP A 82 3.71 -11.85 -12.24
C ASP A 82 3.99 -13.00 -11.26
N ALA A 83 4.47 -12.67 -10.06
CA ALA A 83 4.89 -13.68 -9.09
C ALA A 83 3.73 -14.13 -8.20
N GLU A 84 3.39 -15.42 -8.25
CA GLU A 84 2.45 -16.05 -7.32
C GLU A 84 3.13 -16.32 -5.97
N LEU A 85 2.58 -15.74 -4.88
CA LEU A 85 3.23 -15.79 -3.57
C LEU A 85 3.24 -17.19 -2.96
N SER A 86 2.19 -17.99 -3.19
CA SER A 86 2.07 -19.36 -2.68
C SER A 86 3.07 -20.35 -3.33
N ALA A 87 3.61 -20.00 -4.49
CA ALA A 87 4.61 -20.80 -5.18
C ALA A 87 6.05 -20.54 -4.68
N LEU A 88 6.24 -19.52 -3.81
CA LEU A 88 7.55 -19.10 -3.34
C LEU A 88 7.84 -19.67 -1.95
N ASN A 89 9.10 -20.08 -1.73
CA ASN A 89 9.59 -20.40 -0.39
C ASN A 89 9.95 -19.10 0.39
N ASP A 90 10.23 -19.23 1.70
CA ASP A 90 10.50 -18.11 2.60
C ASP A 90 11.65 -17.21 2.13
N ASN A 91 12.72 -17.80 1.59
CA ASN A 91 13.85 -17.04 1.05
C ASN A 91 13.45 -16.24 -0.19
N GLN A 92 12.68 -16.83 -1.09
CA GLN A 92 12.16 -16.18 -2.30
C GLN A 92 11.17 -15.08 -1.95
N LEU A 93 10.26 -15.31 -0.98
CA LEU A 93 9.36 -14.29 -0.46
C LEU A 93 10.12 -13.12 0.17
N THR A 94 11.19 -13.41 0.91
CA THR A 94 12.04 -12.36 1.51
C THR A 94 12.71 -11.51 0.43
N VAL A 95 13.26 -12.13 -0.62
CA VAL A 95 13.85 -11.41 -1.76
C VAL A 95 12.79 -10.60 -2.51
N LEU A 96 11.62 -11.19 -2.78
CA LEU A 96 10.52 -10.49 -3.45
C LEU A 96 10.08 -9.26 -2.65
N ARG A 97 9.82 -9.39 -1.34
CA ARG A 97 9.44 -8.26 -0.48
C ARG A 97 10.49 -7.16 -0.48
N ARG A 98 11.78 -7.53 -0.32
CA ARG A 98 12.90 -6.59 -0.32
C ARG A 98 12.98 -5.78 -1.63
N ASP A 99 12.71 -6.42 -2.75
CA ASP A 99 12.97 -5.86 -4.08
C ASP A 99 11.76 -5.21 -4.72
N ARG A 100 10.54 -5.70 -4.42
CA ARG A 100 9.31 -5.30 -5.11
C ARG A 100 8.25 -4.64 -4.23
N VAL A 101 8.41 -4.67 -2.89
CA VAL A 101 7.39 -4.18 -1.96
C VAL A 101 7.94 -3.11 -1.04
N GLY A 102 7.24 -1.98 -0.95
CA GLY A 102 7.44 -0.98 0.07
C GLY A 102 6.39 -1.12 1.18
N PHE A 103 6.76 -0.79 2.42
CA PHE A 103 5.83 -0.78 3.55
C PHE A 103 5.84 0.56 4.28
N VAL A 104 4.64 1.04 4.61
CA VAL A 104 4.40 2.19 5.49
C VAL A 104 3.43 1.74 6.57
N PHE A 105 3.82 1.87 7.84
CA PHE A 105 3.02 1.46 8.99
C PHE A 105 2.60 2.65 9.82
N GLN A 106 1.56 2.50 10.61
CA GLN A 106 1.10 3.50 11.57
C GLN A 106 2.18 3.88 12.59
N ALA A 107 3.02 2.94 13.03
CA ALA A 107 4.07 3.13 14.03
C ALA A 107 5.44 3.54 13.44
N TYR A 108 5.50 4.08 12.21
CA TYR A 108 6.70 4.51 11.48
C TYR A 108 7.78 3.42 11.31
N ASN A 109 8.09 2.64 12.33
CA ASN A 109 9.07 1.55 12.36
C ASN A 109 10.46 2.00 11.86
N LEU A 110 10.90 3.19 12.28
CA LEU A 110 12.24 3.68 12.02
C LEU A 110 13.23 3.05 13.01
N VAL A 111 14.45 2.79 12.54
CA VAL A 111 15.55 2.37 13.42
C VAL A 111 16.05 3.58 14.20
N PRO A 112 15.92 3.62 15.53
CA PRO A 112 16.10 4.84 16.31
C PRO A 112 17.56 5.33 16.36
N THR A 113 18.52 4.44 16.14
CA THR A 113 19.95 4.76 16.12
C THR A 113 20.44 5.30 14.79
N LEU A 114 19.67 5.14 13.72
CA LEU A 114 19.99 5.60 12.38
C LEU A 114 19.42 7.00 12.13
N THR A 115 20.11 7.79 11.34
CA THR A 115 19.64 9.07 10.82
C THR A 115 18.49 8.87 9.81
N ALA A 116 17.81 9.93 9.40
CA ALA A 116 16.75 9.87 8.40
C ALA A 116 17.26 9.30 7.07
N ILE A 117 18.41 9.76 6.56
CA ILE A 117 18.96 9.23 5.30
C ILE A 117 19.37 7.76 5.43
N GLU A 118 19.92 7.34 6.56
CA GLU A 118 20.25 5.94 6.79
C GLU A 118 19.00 5.06 6.86
N ASN A 119 17.91 5.53 7.51
CA ASN A 119 16.62 4.84 7.49
C ASN A 119 16.06 4.74 6.06
N ILE A 120 16.12 5.82 5.27
CA ILE A 120 15.65 5.85 3.88
C ILE A 120 16.41 4.82 3.03
N THR A 121 17.73 4.75 3.19
CA THR A 121 18.59 3.88 2.37
C THR A 121 18.73 2.46 2.92
N LEU A 122 18.22 2.18 4.11
CA LEU A 122 18.34 0.89 4.80
C LEU A 122 17.93 -0.32 3.94
N PRO A 123 16.79 -0.32 3.21
CA PRO A 123 16.39 -1.47 2.38
C PRO A 123 17.43 -1.79 1.30
N MET A 124 18.03 -0.78 0.70
CA MET A 124 19.08 -0.94 -0.32
C MET A 124 20.38 -1.47 0.29
N MET A 125 20.75 -0.96 1.47
CA MET A 125 21.93 -1.44 2.21
C MET A 125 21.80 -2.92 2.57
N LEU A 126 20.64 -3.34 3.09
CA LEU A 126 20.33 -4.75 3.39
C LEU A 126 20.31 -5.64 2.13
N ALA A 127 20.01 -5.07 0.98
CA ALA A 127 20.06 -5.74 -0.31
C ALA A 127 21.49 -5.83 -0.89
N GLY A 128 22.51 -5.24 -0.23
CA GLY A 128 23.87 -5.13 -0.78
C GLY A 128 23.95 -4.21 -2.02
N ARG A 129 23.00 -3.29 -2.19
CA ARG A 129 22.91 -2.37 -3.34
C ARG A 129 23.24 -0.95 -2.89
N LYS A 130 23.96 -0.19 -3.74
CA LYS A 130 24.23 1.24 -3.47
C LYS A 130 22.99 2.13 -3.71
N GLY A 131 21.96 1.62 -4.38
CA GLY A 131 20.82 2.43 -4.83
C GLY A 131 21.20 3.39 -5.97
N ASP A 132 20.20 4.15 -6.43
CA ASP A 132 20.37 5.24 -7.40
C ASP A 132 20.35 6.58 -6.64
N PRO A 133 21.49 7.30 -6.52
CA PRO A 133 21.56 8.55 -5.78
C PRO A 133 20.61 9.63 -6.31
N ALA A 134 20.38 9.69 -7.64
CA ALA A 134 19.47 10.66 -8.26
C ALA A 134 18.02 10.37 -7.87
N TRP A 135 17.64 9.09 -7.81
CA TRP A 135 16.32 8.69 -7.33
C TRP A 135 16.11 9.01 -5.85
N VAL A 136 17.08 8.68 -5.00
CA VAL A 136 17.00 9.01 -3.57
C VAL A 136 16.87 10.51 -3.37
N ALA A 137 17.64 11.32 -4.11
CA ALA A 137 17.53 12.77 -4.07
C ALA A 137 16.12 13.26 -4.47
N LYS A 138 15.54 12.70 -5.54
CA LYS A 138 14.17 13.00 -5.96
C LYS A 138 13.14 12.62 -4.87
N VAL A 139 13.28 11.46 -4.24
CA VAL A 139 12.42 11.04 -3.13
C VAL A 139 12.52 12.01 -1.96
N VAL A 140 13.73 12.38 -1.55
CA VAL A 140 14.00 13.35 -0.48
C VAL A 140 13.36 14.70 -0.78
N GLU A 141 13.48 15.18 -2.02
CA GLU A 141 12.88 16.43 -2.47
C GLU A 141 11.35 16.38 -2.39
N VAL A 142 10.73 15.34 -2.97
CA VAL A 142 9.27 15.16 -2.94
C VAL A 142 8.75 15.10 -1.51
N MET A 143 9.47 14.42 -0.60
CA MET A 143 9.10 14.29 0.82
C MET A 143 9.50 15.54 1.66
N ARG A 144 10.15 16.55 1.08
CA ARG A 144 10.65 17.76 1.77
C ARG A 144 11.46 17.42 3.02
N LEU A 145 12.46 16.55 2.87
CA LEU A 145 13.30 16.06 3.97
C LEU A 145 14.74 16.58 3.92
N GLY A 146 15.09 17.47 2.96
CA GLY A 146 16.46 17.87 2.68
C GLY A 146 17.25 18.37 3.90
N ASP A 147 16.64 19.20 4.74
CA ASP A 147 17.24 19.77 5.95
C ASP A 147 17.10 18.85 7.19
N ARG A 148 16.54 17.65 7.05
CA ARG A 148 16.31 16.69 8.14
C ARG A 148 17.08 15.38 7.97
N LEU A 149 17.86 15.23 6.91
CA LEU A 149 18.53 13.96 6.55
C LEU A 149 19.47 13.41 7.64
N HIS A 150 20.11 14.29 8.39
CA HIS A 150 21.07 13.91 9.44
C HIS A 150 20.44 13.81 10.84
N HIS A 151 19.15 14.10 10.99
CA HIS A 151 18.43 13.95 12.25
C HIS A 151 18.07 12.49 12.50
N ARG A 152 18.07 12.09 13.77
CA ARG A 152 17.57 10.79 14.23
C ARG A 152 16.07 10.86 14.52
N PRO A 153 15.34 9.73 14.54
CA PRO A 153 13.90 9.72 14.79
C PRO A 153 13.45 10.53 16.01
N ALA A 154 14.21 10.50 17.12
CA ALA A 154 13.88 11.26 18.33
C ALA A 154 13.95 12.80 18.16
N GLU A 155 14.60 13.28 17.10
CA GLU A 155 14.75 14.71 16.77
C GLU A 155 13.72 15.17 15.72
N LEU A 156 12.83 14.26 15.27
CA LEU A 156 11.84 14.50 14.24
C LEU A 156 10.43 14.51 14.82
N SER A 157 9.56 15.39 14.31
CA SER A 157 8.13 15.31 14.62
C SER A 157 7.51 14.01 14.06
N GLY A 158 6.33 13.62 14.55
CA GLY A 158 5.62 12.43 14.05
C GLY A 158 5.39 12.47 12.53
N GLY A 159 4.95 13.61 11.99
CA GLY A 159 4.79 13.80 10.55
C GLY A 159 6.10 13.70 9.77
N GLN A 160 7.22 14.21 10.33
CA GLN A 160 8.55 14.05 9.73
C GLN A 160 9.01 12.60 9.76
N GLN A 161 8.80 11.88 10.87
CA GLN A 161 9.11 10.44 10.97
C GLN A 161 8.32 9.63 9.94
N GLN A 162 7.02 9.93 9.77
CA GLN A 162 6.20 9.24 8.77
C GLN A 162 6.66 9.56 7.34
N ARG A 163 7.06 10.80 7.05
CA ARG A 163 7.66 11.14 5.75
C ARG A 163 8.95 10.37 5.49
N VAL A 164 9.78 10.15 6.51
CA VAL A 164 10.97 9.27 6.41
C VAL A 164 10.57 7.83 6.13
N ALA A 165 9.50 7.31 6.77
CA ALA A 165 9.00 5.96 6.50
C ALA A 165 8.45 5.81 5.07
N VAL A 166 7.73 6.81 4.55
CA VAL A 166 7.28 6.84 3.14
C VAL A 166 8.48 6.93 2.18
N ALA A 167 9.45 7.80 2.47
CA ALA A 167 10.68 7.92 1.67
C ALA A 167 11.46 6.60 1.64
N ARG A 168 11.57 5.90 2.77
CA ARG A 168 12.18 4.56 2.86
C ARG A 168 11.47 3.55 1.97
N ALA A 169 10.13 3.56 1.98
CA ALA A 169 9.33 2.67 1.14
C ALA A 169 9.55 2.94 -0.36
N LEU A 170 9.73 4.20 -0.76
CA LEU A 170 9.98 4.62 -2.15
C LEU A 170 11.42 4.39 -2.62
N ALA A 171 12.38 4.40 -1.72
CA ALA A 171 13.81 4.45 -2.07
C ALA A 171 14.30 3.26 -2.89
N SER A 172 13.73 2.07 -2.68
CA SER A 172 14.04 0.84 -3.44
C SER A 172 13.36 0.74 -4.81
N ARG A 173 12.52 1.72 -5.21
CA ARG A 173 11.67 1.67 -6.42
C ARG A 173 10.80 0.41 -6.47
N PRO A 174 9.96 0.17 -5.47
CA PRO A 174 9.14 -1.04 -5.43
C PRO A 174 8.05 -1.01 -6.51
N ASP A 175 7.56 -2.19 -6.91
CA ASP A 175 6.39 -2.31 -7.80
C ASP A 175 5.12 -1.78 -7.14
N ILE A 176 5.02 -1.91 -5.80
CA ILE A 176 3.86 -1.51 -5.01
C ILE A 176 4.26 -1.13 -3.58
N ILE A 177 3.56 -0.15 -3.01
CA ILE A 177 3.66 0.23 -1.60
C ILE A 177 2.36 -0.14 -0.89
N PHE A 178 2.47 -0.87 0.21
CA PHE A 178 1.38 -1.14 1.13
C PHE A 178 1.49 -0.23 2.34
N ALA A 179 0.40 0.48 2.66
CA ALA A 179 0.30 1.40 3.78
C ALA A 179 -0.83 0.96 4.72
N ASP A 180 -0.49 0.60 5.95
CA ASP A 180 -1.47 0.20 6.96
C ASP A 180 -1.66 1.35 7.96
N GLU A 181 -2.81 2.04 7.87
CA GLU A 181 -3.17 3.19 8.70
C GLU A 181 -2.07 4.27 8.78
N PRO A 182 -1.51 4.76 7.65
CA PRO A 182 -0.28 5.57 7.64
C PRO A 182 -0.40 6.91 8.37
N THR A 183 -1.60 7.36 8.68
CA THR A 183 -1.88 8.63 9.38
C THR A 183 -2.48 8.46 10.76
N GLY A 184 -2.68 7.22 11.22
CA GLY A 184 -3.41 6.93 12.45
C GLY A 184 -2.77 7.49 13.74
N ASN A 185 -1.46 7.79 13.73
CA ASN A 185 -0.74 8.38 14.87
C ASN A 185 -0.41 9.87 14.66
N LEU A 186 -1.01 10.52 13.66
CA LEU A 186 -0.73 11.91 13.31
C LEU A 186 -1.92 12.82 13.63
N ASP A 187 -1.64 14.08 13.93
CA ASP A 187 -2.66 15.13 13.89
C ASP A 187 -3.16 15.35 12.45
N SER A 188 -4.32 15.99 12.31
CA SER A 188 -4.98 16.18 11.01
C SER A 188 -4.13 16.92 9.99
N HIS A 189 -3.32 17.91 10.41
CA HIS A 189 -2.46 18.67 9.52
C HIS A 189 -1.31 17.81 8.99
N SER A 190 -0.57 17.17 9.90
CA SER A 190 0.54 16.27 9.56
C SER A 190 0.05 15.06 8.72
N GLY A 191 -1.14 14.53 9.02
CA GLY A 191 -1.78 13.47 8.26
C GLY A 191 -2.06 13.89 6.81
N ALA A 192 -2.68 15.06 6.61
CA ALA A 192 -2.96 15.62 5.29
C ALA A 192 -1.68 15.86 4.47
N GLU A 193 -0.61 16.36 5.11
CA GLU A 193 0.69 16.50 4.44
C GLU A 193 1.24 15.15 3.95
N VAL A 194 1.26 14.12 4.81
CA VAL A 194 1.74 12.77 4.44
C VAL A 194 0.93 12.19 3.28
N LEU A 195 -0.42 12.30 3.32
CA LEU A 195 -1.29 11.84 2.25
C LEU A 195 -1.04 12.58 0.93
N SER A 196 -0.82 13.91 1.00
CA SER A 196 -0.45 14.72 -0.17
C SER A 196 0.89 14.25 -0.78
N PHE A 197 1.87 13.88 0.05
CA PHE A 197 3.14 13.33 -0.45
C PHE A 197 2.96 11.95 -1.08
N MET A 198 2.11 11.09 -0.49
CA MET A 198 1.78 9.78 -1.07
C MET A 198 1.05 9.96 -2.41
N ARG A 199 0.10 10.91 -2.53
CA ARG A 199 -0.57 11.24 -3.78
C ARG A 199 0.43 11.67 -4.85
N ARG A 200 1.34 12.59 -4.52
CA ARG A 200 2.40 13.04 -5.43
C ARG A 200 3.34 11.90 -5.85
N ALA A 201 3.62 10.93 -4.97
CA ALA A 201 4.41 9.75 -5.36
C ALA A 201 3.70 8.93 -6.46
N VAL A 202 2.37 8.88 -6.46
CA VAL A 202 1.61 8.25 -7.55
C VAL A 202 1.62 9.13 -8.80
N ASP A 203 1.27 10.42 -8.69
CA ASP A 203 1.10 11.32 -9.83
C ASP A 203 2.42 11.63 -10.54
N ASP A 204 3.48 11.98 -9.78
CA ASP A 204 4.74 12.48 -10.33
C ASP A 204 5.77 11.37 -10.57
N MET A 205 5.63 10.22 -9.88
CA MET A 205 6.62 9.14 -9.91
C MET A 205 6.05 7.82 -10.45
N GLY A 206 4.73 7.75 -10.73
CA GLY A 206 4.05 6.55 -11.24
C GLY A 206 3.99 5.40 -10.22
N GLN A 207 4.12 5.70 -8.92
CA GLN A 207 4.11 4.68 -7.87
C GLN A 207 2.72 4.09 -7.70
N THR A 208 2.64 2.79 -7.41
CA THR A 208 1.38 2.14 -7.00
C THR A 208 1.29 2.11 -5.48
N ILE A 209 0.16 2.54 -4.92
CA ILE A 209 -0.06 2.53 -3.47
C ILE A 209 -1.38 1.84 -3.15
N VAL A 210 -1.35 0.93 -2.17
CA VAL A 210 -2.55 0.35 -1.54
C VAL A 210 -2.54 0.71 -0.07
N MET A 211 -3.56 1.44 0.38
CA MET A 211 -3.66 1.96 1.73
C MET A 211 -4.87 1.37 2.45
N VAL A 212 -4.68 0.83 3.64
CA VAL A 212 -5.77 0.52 4.56
C VAL A 212 -6.00 1.75 5.43
N THR A 213 -7.25 2.17 5.54
CA THR A 213 -7.66 3.25 6.45
C THR A 213 -9.14 3.12 6.82
N HIS A 214 -9.49 3.67 7.96
CA HIS A 214 -10.88 3.88 8.38
C HIS A 214 -11.31 5.34 8.28
N ASP A 215 -10.40 6.27 7.96
CA ASP A 215 -10.66 7.69 7.82
C ASP A 215 -11.16 8.04 6.40
N PRO A 216 -12.41 8.56 6.25
CA PRO A 216 -12.94 9.00 4.97
C PRO A 216 -12.11 10.09 4.27
N THR A 217 -11.47 10.97 5.05
CA THR A 217 -10.62 12.04 4.52
C THR A 217 -9.35 11.43 3.91
N ALA A 218 -8.71 10.50 4.61
CA ALA A 218 -7.54 9.80 4.08
C ALA A 218 -7.89 9.01 2.80
N ALA A 219 -9.02 8.32 2.78
CA ALA A 219 -9.46 7.55 1.62
C ALA A 219 -9.78 8.41 0.39
N SER A 220 -10.17 9.68 0.59
CA SER A 220 -10.45 10.60 -0.52
C SER A 220 -9.22 11.00 -1.36
N TYR A 221 -8.01 10.70 -0.88
CA TYR A 221 -6.77 10.88 -1.66
C TYR A 221 -6.54 9.77 -2.71
N ALA A 222 -7.30 8.67 -2.61
CA ALA A 222 -7.17 7.54 -3.54
C ALA A 222 -7.93 7.78 -4.86
N ASP A 223 -7.54 7.07 -5.92
CA ASP A 223 -8.29 7.02 -7.18
C ASP A 223 -9.50 6.08 -7.06
N ARG A 224 -9.39 5.07 -6.19
CA ARG A 224 -10.39 4.02 -5.99
C ARG A 224 -10.41 3.57 -4.54
N ILE A 225 -11.61 3.27 -4.05
CA ILE A 225 -11.82 2.60 -2.76
C ILE A 225 -12.43 1.23 -2.99
N VAL A 226 -11.90 0.23 -2.29
CA VAL A 226 -12.48 -1.11 -2.17
C VAL A 226 -13.04 -1.24 -0.76
N PHE A 227 -14.34 -1.51 -0.64
CA PHE A 227 -15.00 -1.70 0.66
C PHE A 227 -15.04 -3.16 1.03
N LEU A 228 -14.55 -3.46 2.23
CA LEU A 228 -14.49 -4.81 2.79
C LEU A 228 -15.41 -4.90 4.02
N ALA A 229 -16.30 -5.90 4.04
CA ALA A 229 -17.12 -6.25 5.21
C ALA A 229 -17.17 -7.78 5.33
N ASP A 230 -17.07 -8.28 6.57
CA ASP A 230 -17.11 -9.72 6.87
C ASP A 230 -16.20 -10.57 5.98
N GLY A 231 -15.00 -10.08 5.74
CA GLY A 231 -14.00 -10.77 4.92
C GLY A 231 -14.28 -10.78 3.41
N ARG A 232 -15.27 -10.04 2.92
CA ARG A 232 -15.67 -9.98 1.51
C ARG A 232 -15.63 -8.56 0.96
N ILE A 233 -15.36 -8.42 -0.34
CA ILE A 233 -15.57 -7.14 -1.03
C ILE A 233 -17.07 -6.96 -1.24
N VAL A 234 -17.59 -5.85 -0.72
CA VAL A 234 -19.03 -5.53 -0.78
C VAL A 234 -19.32 -4.38 -1.72
N ASP A 235 -18.33 -3.55 -2.05
CA ASP A 235 -18.51 -2.41 -2.94
C ASP A 235 -17.19 -1.81 -3.41
N GLU A 236 -17.25 -0.96 -4.44
CA GLU A 236 -16.14 -0.16 -4.93
C GLU A 236 -16.59 1.27 -5.23
N MET A 237 -15.69 2.24 -5.04
CA MET A 237 -15.95 3.65 -5.36
C MET A 237 -14.77 4.22 -6.12
N PHE A 238 -15.04 4.87 -7.25
CA PHE A 238 -14.06 5.62 -8.03
C PHE A 238 -14.22 7.11 -7.78
N GLU A 239 -13.11 7.85 -7.89
CA GLU A 239 -13.06 9.29 -7.65
C GLU A 239 -13.75 9.67 -6.32
N PRO A 240 -13.28 9.13 -5.19
CA PRO A 240 -13.93 9.33 -3.90
C PRO A 240 -13.82 10.78 -3.44
N THR A 241 -14.87 11.27 -2.75
CA THR A 241 -14.79 12.46 -1.89
C THR A 241 -15.08 12.05 -0.45
N ALA A 242 -14.56 12.79 0.52
CA ALA A 242 -14.76 12.46 1.95
C ALA A 242 -16.24 12.32 2.30
N GLU A 243 -17.11 13.17 1.74
CA GLU A 243 -18.58 13.13 1.96
C GLU A 243 -19.20 11.85 1.41
N ARG A 244 -18.87 11.49 0.14
CA ARG A 244 -19.36 10.25 -0.49
C ARG A 244 -18.92 9.01 0.27
N VAL A 245 -17.67 9.03 0.74
CA VAL A 245 -17.09 7.93 1.53
C VAL A 245 -17.82 7.80 2.87
N LEU A 246 -18.00 8.92 3.60
CA LEU A 246 -18.72 8.94 4.87
C LEU A 246 -20.18 8.44 4.71
N GLU A 247 -20.86 8.88 3.66
CA GLU A 247 -22.22 8.43 3.37
C GLU A 247 -22.28 6.92 3.07
N ARG A 248 -21.28 6.39 2.34
CA ARG A 248 -21.20 4.96 2.05
C ARG A 248 -20.91 4.14 3.31
N MET A 249 -20.00 4.61 4.16
CA MET A 249 -19.64 3.93 5.41
C MET A 249 -20.83 3.80 6.38
N LYS A 250 -21.73 4.79 6.41
CA LYS A 250 -22.96 4.70 7.23
C LYS A 250 -23.85 3.52 6.86
N ARG A 251 -23.79 3.02 5.62
CA ARG A 251 -24.58 1.86 5.17
C ARG A 251 -24.01 0.51 5.62
N PHE A 252 -22.72 0.47 6.00
CA PHE A 252 -22.06 -0.76 6.45
C PHE A 252 -22.02 -0.87 8.01
N GLY A 253 -22.39 0.18 8.74
CA GLY A 253 -22.36 0.25 10.21
C GLY A 253 -23.74 0.22 10.89
N GLY A 254 -24.81 -0.09 10.13
CA GLY A 254 -26.18 -0.18 10.63
C GLY A 254 -26.62 -1.62 10.83
#